data_4cb1d2b7518064e1aadc76ceefd55acf
#
_entry.id   4cb1d2b7518064e1aadc76ceefd55acf
#
_cell.length_a   1.000
_cell.length_b   1.000
_cell.length_c   1.000
_cell.angle_alpha   90.00
_cell.angle_beta   90.00
_cell.angle_gamma   90.00
#
_symmetry.space_group_name_H-M   'P 1'
#
loop_
_entity.id
_entity.type
_entity.pdbx_description
1 polymer ?
#
loop_
_entity_poly.entity_id
_entity_poly.type
_entity_poly.pdbx_seq_one_letter_code
_entity_poly.pdbx_strand_id
1 'polypeptide(L)' 'MKVHNKENLTNLTDFLGTTLKYGDKVVFCDPGESRKCLEHGIVVGFTNKRIYVVHGDRNSEILKDPRDVVLNYYFMN' A
#
# COMPACT_ATOMS: atom_id res chain seq x y z
N MET A 1 9.15 -7.89 -15.80
CA MET A 1 8.61 -7.44 -14.50
C MET A 1 9.45 -6.28 -13.97
N LYS A 2 8.81 -5.20 -13.61
CA LYS A 2 9.53 -4.07 -13.02
C LYS A 2 9.93 -4.38 -11.60
N VAL A 3 11.17 -4.04 -11.27
CA VAL A 3 11.66 -4.10 -9.90
C VAL A 3 11.54 -2.71 -9.31
N HIS A 4 10.77 -2.58 -8.26
CA HIS A 4 10.58 -1.32 -7.57
C HIS A 4 11.57 -1.16 -6.43
N ASN A 5 11.82 0.07 -6.06
CA ASN A 5 12.64 0.37 -4.90
C ASN A 5 11.92 -0.15 -3.65
N LYS A 6 12.58 -1.01 -2.90
CA LYS A 6 12.03 -1.61 -1.68
C LYS A 6 12.29 -0.79 -0.44
N GLU A 7 13.06 0.29 -0.56
CA GLU A 7 13.38 1.12 0.57
C GLU A 7 12.52 2.38 0.59
N ASN A 8 11.97 2.68 1.76
CA ASN A 8 11.18 3.88 1.98
C ASN A 8 12.12 5.04 2.36
N LEU A 9 12.80 5.59 1.36
CA LEU A 9 13.85 6.59 1.59
C LEU A 9 13.32 7.95 2.02
N THR A 10 12.06 8.24 1.77
CA THR A 10 11.47 9.53 2.08
C THR A 10 10.52 9.47 3.28
N ASN A 11 10.58 8.38 4.02
CA ASN A 11 9.76 8.19 5.22
C ASN A 11 8.27 8.38 4.98
N LEU A 12 7.78 7.72 3.92
CA LEU A 12 6.36 7.76 3.63
C LEU A 12 5.59 7.05 4.74
N THR A 13 4.51 7.67 5.19
CA THR A 13 3.70 7.13 6.27
C THR A 13 2.28 6.89 5.78
N ASP A 14 1.58 5.99 6.46
CA ASP A 14 0.19 5.73 6.18
C ASP A 14 -0.70 6.86 6.72
N PHE A 15 -2.01 6.68 6.62
CA PHE A 15 -2.97 7.68 7.09
C PHE A 15 -2.79 8.02 8.57
N LEU A 16 -2.38 7.05 9.36
CA LEU A 16 -2.21 7.20 10.80
C LEU A 16 -0.81 7.65 11.20
N GLY A 17 0.07 7.88 10.24
CA GLY A 17 1.43 8.33 10.52
C GLY A 17 2.44 7.23 10.77
N THR A 18 2.08 5.98 10.50
CA THR A 18 2.99 4.85 10.67
C THR A 18 3.88 4.72 9.43
N THR A 19 5.19 4.62 9.62
CA THR A 19 6.12 4.46 8.50
C THR A 19 5.88 3.12 7.81
N LEU A 20 5.72 3.17 6.50
CA LEU A 20 5.46 1.98 5.70
C LEU A 20 6.76 1.30 5.31
N LYS A 21 6.70 -0.03 5.21
CA LYS A 21 7.84 -0.87 4.84
C LYS A 21 7.44 -1.84 3.75
N TYR A 22 8.42 -2.29 2.99
CA TYR A 22 8.21 -3.33 2.00
C TYR A 22 7.60 -4.57 2.66
N GLY A 23 6.55 -5.09 2.05
CA GLY A 23 5.87 -6.26 2.57
C GLY A 23 4.76 -5.98 3.56
N ASP A 24 4.58 -4.72 3.94
CA ASP A 24 3.50 -4.36 4.86
C ASP A 24 2.15 -4.62 4.21
N LYS A 25 1.24 -5.17 4.99
CA LYS A 25 -0.13 -5.35 4.56
C LYS A 25 -0.92 -4.10 4.91
N VAL A 26 -1.66 -3.59 3.93
CA VAL A 26 -2.39 -2.34 4.08
C VAL A 26 -3.83 -2.51 3.65
N VAL A 27 -4.67 -1.63 4.17
CA VAL A 27 -6.06 -1.51 3.79
C VAL A 27 -6.24 -0.15 3.14
N PHE A 28 -6.99 -0.10 2.06
CA PHE A 28 -7.22 1.15 1.34
C PHE A 28 -8.59 1.12 0.67
N CYS A 29 -9.05 2.29 0.25
CA CYS A 29 -10.29 2.41 -0.48
C CYS A 29 -9.96 2.48 -1.97
N ASP A 30 -10.63 1.62 -2.76
CA ASP A 30 -10.48 1.63 -4.20
C ASP A 30 -11.70 2.31 -4.81
N PRO A 31 -11.57 3.54 -5.29
CA PRO A 31 -12.72 4.27 -5.84
C PRO A 31 -13.27 3.67 -7.13
N GLY A 32 -12.54 2.75 -7.75
CA GLY A 32 -13.04 2.05 -8.94
C GLY A 32 -14.10 1.03 -8.63
N GLU A 33 -14.28 0.67 -7.37
CA GLU A 33 -15.27 -0.31 -6.96
C GLU A 33 -16.47 0.40 -6.38
N SER A 34 -17.64 0.15 -6.97
CA SER A 34 -18.84 0.86 -6.57
C SER A 34 -19.46 0.34 -5.26
N ARG A 35 -19.15 -0.87 -4.87
CA ARG A 35 -19.78 -1.50 -3.72
C ARG A 35 -18.90 -1.67 -2.50
N LYS A 36 -17.61 -1.82 -2.74
CA LYS A 36 -16.65 -2.02 -1.65
C LYS A 36 -15.71 -0.87 -1.61
N CYS A 37 -15.65 -0.21 -0.48
CA CYS A 37 -14.67 0.84 -0.31
C CYS A 37 -13.35 0.31 0.21
N LEU A 38 -13.38 -0.78 0.98
CA LEU A 38 -12.16 -1.27 1.61
C LEU A 38 -11.60 -2.47 0.87
N GLU A 39 -10.34 -2.35 0.49
CA GLU A 39 -9.56 -3.39 -0.15
C GLU A 39 -8.28 -3.60 0.61
N HIS A 40 -7.64 -4.73 0.40
CA HIS A 40 -6.35 -5.00 1.06
C HIS A 40 -5.28 -5.29 0.01
N GLY A 41 -4.04 -5.06 0.41
CA GLY A 41 -2.92 -5.30 -0.47
C GLY A 41 -1.62 -5.33 0.29
N ILE A 42 -0.53 -5.50 -0.44
CA ILE A 42 0.81 -5.60 0.12
C ILE A 42 1.69 -4.56 -0.57
N VAL A 43 2.43 -3.82 0.24
CA VAL A 43 3.37 -2.82 -0.27
C VAL A 43 4.54 -3.54 -0.93
N VAL A 44 4.79 -3.24 -2.19
CA VAL A 44 5.86 -3.88 -2.96
C VAL A 44 6.90 -2.92 -3.52
N GLY A 45 6.78 -1.64 -3.20
CA GLY A 45 7.77 -0.67 -3.64
C GLY A 45 7.40 0.74 -3.27
N PHE A 46 8.36 1.64 -3.51
CA PHE A 46 8.22 3.04 -3.13
C PHE A 46 8.72 3.95 -4.25
N THR A 47 8.06 5.09 -4.39
CA THR A 47 8.58 6.22 -5.15
C THR A 47 8.91 7.34 -4.15
N ASN A 48 9.24 8.52 -4.66
CA ASN A 48 9.50 9.66 -3.78
C ASN A 48 8.26 10.10 -3.00
N LYS A 49 7.06 9.85 -3.55
CA LYS A 49 5.83 10.36 -2.96
C LYS A 49 4.73 9.31 -2.82
N ARG A 50 4.90 8.16 -3.44
CA ARG A 50 3.84 7.16 -3.49
C ARG A 50 4.37 5.76 -3.24
N ILE A 51 3.45 4.84 -3.07
CA ILE A 51 3.79 3.44 -2.87
C ILE A 51 3.16 2.59 -3.95
N TYR A 52 3.80 1.47 -4.25
CA TYR A 52 3.23 0.44 -5.11
C TYR A 52 2.63 -0.64 -4.21
N VAL A 53 1.39 -0.98 -4.49
CA VAL A 53 0.65 -1.98 -3.70
C VAL A 53 0.11 -3.04 -4.65
N VAL A 54 0.32 -4.30 -4.30
CA VAL A 54 -0.32 -5.40 -5.01
C VAL A 54 -1.68 -5.62 -4.39
N HIS A 55 -2.73 -5.49 -5.19
CA HIS A 55 -4.10 -5.70 -4.76
C HIS A 55 -4.32 -7.17 -4.43
N GLY A 56 -4.84 -7.45 -3.25
CA GLY A 56 -4.92 -8.81 -2.75
C GLY A 56 -5.75 -9.75 -3.59
N ASP A 57 -6.89 -9.28 -4.09
CA ASP A 57 -7.81 -10.13 -4.83
C ASP A 57 -7.48 -10.25 -6.31
N ARG A 58 -6.91 -9.20 -6.87
CA ARG A 58 -6.69 -9.12 -8.32
C ARG A 58 -5.26 -9.40 -8.72
N ASN A 59 -4.39 -9.48 -7.76
CA ASN A 59 -2.97 -9.66 -8.01
C ASN A 59 -2.42 -8.59 -8.97
N SER A 60 -3.05 -7.42 -8.93
CA SER A 60 -2.67 -6.28 -9.76
C SER A 60 -1.88 -5.29 -8.94
N GLU A 61 -0.92 -4.65 -9.58
CA GLU A 61 -0.10 -3.65 -8.95
C GLU A 61 -0.69 -2.27 -9.22
N ILE A 62 -0.85 -1.48 -8.17
CA ILE A 62 -1.39 -0.13 -8.28
C ILE A 62 -0.47 0.84 -7.55
N LEU A 63 -0.54 2.09 -7.97
CA LEU A 63 0.19 3.18 -7.34
C LEU A 63 -0.78 3.94 -6.43
N LYS A 64 -0.44 4.04 -5.15
CA LYS A 64 -1.30 4.70 -4.16
C LYS A 64 -0.55 5.78 -3.41
N ASP A 65 -1.28 6.80 -3.02
CA ASP A 65 -0.75 7.77 -2.07
C ASP A 65 -0.65 7.07 -0.72
N PRO A 66 0.50 7.12 -0.05
CA PRO A 66 0.64 6.41 1.22
C PRO A 66 -0.34 6.89 2.29
N ARG A 67 -0.80 8.14 2.19
CA ARG A 67 -1.74 8.66 3.16
C ARG A 67 -3.17 8.18 2.94
N ASP A 68 -3.41 7.47 1.84
CA ASP A 68 -4.70 6.86 1.56
C ASP A 68 -4.79 5.41 1.98
N VAL A 69 -3.76 4.88 2.64
CA VAL A 69 -3.75 3.51 3.12
C VAL A 69 -3.56 3.49 4.63
N VAL A 70 -3.98 2.40 5.24
CA VAL A 70 -3.78 2.16 6.68
C VAL A 70 -3.12 0.81 6.84
N LEU A 71 -2.04 0.79 7.63
CA LEU A 71 -1.33 -0.44 7.93
C LEU A 71 -2.26 -1.40 8.66
N ASN A 72 -2.31 -2.63 8.20
CA ASN A 72 -3.19 -3.63 8.80
C ASN A 72 -2.42 -4.45 9.84
N TYR A 73 -2.59 -4.10 11.09
CA TYR A 73 -1.88 -4.74 12.19
C TYR A 73 -2.27 -6.19 12.41
N TYR A 74 -3.44 -6.59 11.97
CA TYR A 74 -3.90 -7.96 12.17
C TYR A 74 -3.09 -9.00 11.40
N PHE A 75 -2.40 -8.57 10.37
CA PHE A 75 -1.61 -9.47 9.54
C PHE A 75 -0.12 -9.36 9.79
N MET A 76 0.29 -8.73 10.85
CA MET A 76 1.70 -8.49 11.12
C MET A 76 2.36 -9.54 12.01
N ASN A 77 1.72 -10.61 12.27
CA ASN A 77 2.28 -11.68 13.08
C ASN A 77 3.12 -12.62 12.25
#